data_1d77eaa8edce3a7100c647c30d7fc0da
#
_entry.id   1d77eaa8edce3a7100c647c30d7fc0da
#
_cell.length_a   1.000
_cell.length_b   1.000
_cell.length_c   1.000
_cell.angle_alpha   90.00
_cell.angle_beta   90.00
_cell.angle_gamma   90.00
#
_symmetry.space_group_name_H-M   'P 1'
#
loop_
_entity.id
_entity.type
_entity.pdbx_description
1 polymer ?
#
loop_
_entity_poly.entity_id
_entity_poly.type
_entity_poly.pdbx_seq_one_letter_code
_entity_poly.pdbx_strand_id
1 'polypeptide(L)'
;MPEPIFQPLPDKPDHPGLEREMLLRWEQEGTFAKLRERNRGGPTFSFMDGPITANGPAGVHHGIGRTLKDVFQRYKAMHGHELRYQNGFDSQGLHVEVQVEKALGFNS
;
A
#
# COMPACT_ATOMS: atom_id res chain seq x y z
N MET A 1 14.63 -28.81 -29.55
CA MET A 1 13.48 -28.79 -28.62
C MET A 1 12.84 -27.42 -28.76
N PRO A 2 11.52 -27.29 -28.76
CA PRO A 2 10.90 -25.97 -28.74
C PRO A 2 11.34 -25.20 -27.48
N GLU A 3 11.58 -23.92 -27.61
CA GLU A 3 11.90 -23.08 -26.45
C GLU A 3 10.76 -23.12 -25.43
N PRO A 4 11.07 -23.18 -24.12
CA PRO A 4 10.04 -23.20 -23.10
C PRO A 4 9.21 -21.91 -23.15
N ILE A 5 7.89 -22.04 -23.16
CA ILE A 5 6.94 -20.90 -23.19
C ILE A 5 7.08 -20.03 -21.94
N PHE A 6 7.52 -20.62 -20.84
CA PHE A 6 7.72 -19.90 -19.56
C PHE A 6 9.20 -19.97 -19.17
N GLN A 7 9.71 -18.86 -18.68
CA GLN A 7 11.03 -18.84 -18.05
C GLN A 7 11.00 -19.54 -16.70
N PRO A 8 12.04 -20.31 -16.35
CA PRO A 8 12.12 -20.92 -15.02
C PRO A 8 12.19 -19.82 -13.94
N LEU A 9 11.43 -20.02 -12.87
CA LEU A 9 11.51 -19.15 -11.71
C LEU A 9 12.80 -19.44 -10.93
N PRO A 10 13.42 -18.43 -10.29
CA PRO A 10 14.55 -18.65 -9.42
C PRO A 10 14.13 -19.46 -8.18
N ASP A 11 15.01 -20.33 -7.69
CA ASP A 11 14.77 -21.16 -6.50
C ASP A 11 14.46 -20.33 -5.25
N LYS A 12 15.03 -19.12 -5.17
CA LYS A 12 14.79 -18.14 -4.10
C LYS A 12 14.47 -16.79 -4.72
N PRO A 13 13.21 -16.43 -4.87
CA PRO A 13 12.84 -15.13 -5.40
C PRO A 13 13.22 -13.99 -4.43
N ASP A 14 13.81 -12.93 -4.97
CA ASP A 14 14.03 -11.68 -4.22
C ASP A 14 12.72 -10.86 -4.19
N HIS A 15 11.83 -11.18 -3.25
CA HIS A 15 10.56 -10.46 -3.11
C HIS A 15 10.74 -8.95 -2.94
N PRO A 16 11.65 -8.44 -2.09
CA PRO A 16 11.85 -6.99 -1.97
C PRO A 16 12.36 -6.33 -3.27
N GLY A 17 13.17 -7.03 -4.05
CA GLY A 17 13.63 -6.56 -5.36
C GLY A 17 12.48 -6.46 -6.36
N LEU A 18 11.69 -7.52 -6.47
CA LEU A 18 10.50 -7.57 -7.32
C LEU A 18 9.47 -6.50 -6.98
N GLU A 19 9.24 -6.25 -5.69
CA GLU A 19 8.34 -5.19 -5.24
C GLU A 19 8.83 -3.80 -5.67
N ARG A 20 10.10 -3.50 -5.49
CA ARG A 20 10.70 -2.22 -5.91
C ARG A 20 10.62 -2.03 -7.42
N GLU A 21 10.94 -3.07 -8.20
CA GLU A 21 10.83 -3.04 -9.65
C GLU A 21 9.39 -2.79 -10.10
N MET A 22 8.44 -3.47 -9.49
CA MET A 22 7.02 -3.29 -9.80
C MET A 22 6.51 -1.88 -9.47
N LEU A 23 6.92 -1.30 -8.35
CA LEU A 23 6.57 0.07 -7.98
C LEU A 23 7.12 1.08 -8.99
N LEU A 24 8.38 0.95 -9.39
CA LEU A 24 8.99 1.80 -10.41
C LEU A 24 8.26 1.69 -11.75
N ARG A 25 7.93 0.47 -12.16
CA ARG A 25 7.16 0.23 -13.37
C ARG A 25 5.79 0.88 -13.33
N TRP A 26 5.05 0.73 -12.25
CA TRP A 26 3.73 1.36 -12.10
C TRP A 26 3.79 2.89 -12.14
N GLU A 27 4.83 3.47 -11.58
CA GLU A 27 5.07 4.91 -11.65
C GLU A 27 5.36 5.36 -13.09
N GLN A 28 6.29 4.70 -13.78
CA GLN A 28 6.66 5.01 -15.16
C GLN A 28 5.49 4.87 -16.13
N GLU A 29 4.68 3.83 -15.96
CA GLU A 29 3.52 3.56 -16.80
C GLU A 29 2.30 4.42 -16.44
N GLY A 30 2.30 5.10 -15.30
CA GLY A 30 1.15 5.84 -14.79
C GLY A 30 -0.04 4.93 -14.47
N THR A 31 0.22 3.71 -14.01
CA THR A 31 -0.77 2.64 -13.84
C THR A 31 -1.95 3.07 -12.95
N PHE A 32 -1.67 3.77 -11.86
CA PHE A 32 -2.72 4.25 -10.94
C PHE A 32 -3.64 5.29 -11.60
N ALA A 33 -3.07 6.23 -12.35
CA ALA A 33 -3.85 7.23 -13.07
C ALA A 33 -4.75 6.58 -14.15
N LYS A 34 -4.22 5.60 -14.88
CA LYS A 34 -4.98 4.82 -15.87
C LYS A 34 -6.14 4.05 -15.24
N LEU A 35 -5.93 3.44 -14.07
CA LEU A 35 -6.97 2.73 -13.33
C LEU A 35 -8.10 3.67 -12.91
N ARG A 36 -7.75 4.84 -12.38
CA ARG A 36 -8.74 5.85 -11.99
C ARG A 36 -9.55 6.35 -13.18
N GLU A 37 -8.89 6.62 -14.31
CA GLU A 37 -9.57 7.07 -15.53
C GLU A 37 -10.50 6.00 -16.09
N ARG A 38 -10.05 4.75 -16.11
CA ARG A 38 -10.86 3.61 -16.58
C ARG A 38 -12.18 3.48 -15.83
N ASN A 39 -12.19 3.73 -14.53
CA ASN A 39 -13.34 3.53 -13.66
C ASN A 39 -14.11 4.83 -13.38
N ARG A 40 -13.75 5.92 -14.04
CA ARG A 40 -14.41 7.22 -13.88
C ARG A 40 -15.89 7.13 -14.24
N GLY A 41 -16.74 7.64 -13.35
CA GLY A 41 -18.20 7.61 -13.52
C GLY A 41 -18.85 6.25 -13.24
N GLY A 42 -18.08 5.25 -12.79
CA GLY A 42 -18.62 4.00 -12.29
C GLY A 42 -19.28 4.16 -10.91
N PRO A 43 -19.92 3.09 -10.39
CA PRO A 43 -20.48 3.12 -9.04
C PRO A 43 -19.39 3.48 -8.01
N THR A 44 -19.67 4.45 -7.15
CA THR A 44 -18.69 4.89 -6.15
C THR A 44 -18.52 3.85 -5.04
N PHE A 45 -17.25 3.52 -4.72
CA PHE A 45 -16.89 2.80 -3.52
C PHE A 45 -15.93 3.67 -2.69
N SER A 46 -16.43 4.18 -1.56
CA SER A 46 -15.64 5.01 -0.66
C SER A 46 -15.03 4.18 0.45
N PHE A 47 -13.78 4.45 0.75
CA PHE A 47 -13.06 3.83 1.85
C PHE A 47 -12.32 4.90 2.65
N MET A 48 -12.57 4.93 3.96
CA MET A 48 -11.84 5.80 4.89
C MET A 48 -10.96 4.94 5.77
N ASP A 49 -9.70 5.28 5.85
CA ASP A 49 -8.70 4.55 6.63
C ASP A 49 -8.05 5.47 7.66
N GLY A 50 -7.78 4.93 8.87
CA GLY A 50 -6.88 5.53 9.83
C GLY A 50 -5.46 5.02 9.61
N PRO A 51 -4.42 5.89 9.62
CA PRO A 51 -3.05 5.43 9.54
C PRO A 51 -2.67 4.65 10.82
N ILE A 52 -1.66 3.80 10.70
CA ILE A 52 -1.05 3.17 11.87
C ILE A 52 -0.37 4.24 12.73
N THR A 53 -0.31 4.01 14.05
CA THR A 53 0.37 4.93 14.98
C THR A 53 1.86 4.98 14.65
N ALA A 54 2.40 6.20 14.57
CA ALA A 54 3.80 6.46 14.18
C ALA A 54 4.76 6.37 15.39
N ASN A 55 4.62 5.33 16.23
CA ASN A 55 5.41 5.13 17.45
C ASN A 55 6.52 4.07 17.31
N GLY A 56 6.71 3.54 16.12
CA GLY A 56 7.72 2.52 15.83
C GLY A 56 7.58 1.92 14.44
N PRO A 57 8.44 0.97 14.06
CA PRO A 57 8.34 0.29 12.77
C PRO A 57 7.07 -0.55 12.67
N ALA A 58 6.55 -0.66 11.44
CA ALA A 58 5.37 -1.47 11.18
C ALA A 58 5.64 -2.96 11.46
N GLY A 59 4.76 -3.58 12.25
CA GLY A 59 4.80 -5.02 12.50
C GLY A 59 3.95 -5.81 11.52
N VAL A 60 4.08 -7.14 11.57
CA VAL A 60 3.33 -8.06 10.69
C VAL A 60 1.81 -7.88 10.80
N HIS A 61 1.28 -7.63 11.98
CA HIS A 61 -0.15 -7.37 12.21
C HIS A 61 -0.65 -6.12 11.44
N HIS A 62 0.17 -5.09 11.29
CA HIS A 62 -0.13 -3.95 10.44
C HIS A 62 -0.22 -4.35 8.97
N GLY A 63 0.72 -5.20 8.51
CA GLY A 63 0.71 -5.74 7.15
C GLY A 63 -0.55 -6.52 6.84
N ILE A 64 -1.02 -7.40 7.75
CA ILE A 64 -2.26 -8.16 7.59
C ILE A 64 -3.46 -7.22 7.42
N GLY A 65 -3.61 -6.24 8.32
CA GLY A 65 -4.70 -5.27 8.25
C GLY A 65 -4.70 -4.47 6.95
N ARG A 66 -3.53 -4.02 6.50
CA ARG A 66 -3.38 -3.29 5.22
C ARG A 66 -3.71 -4.16 4.02
N THR A 67 -3.27 -5.42 4.01
CA THR A 67 -3.55 -6.37 2.93
C THR A 67 -5.04 -6.65 2.80
N LEU A 68 -5.75 -6.87 3.91
CA LEU A 68 -7.20 -7.08 3.87
C LEU A 68 -7.93 -5.86 3.28
N LYS A 69 -7.59 -4.66 3.70
CA LYS A 69 -8.16 -3.41 3.16
C LYS A 69 -7.88 -3.25 1.66
N ASP A 70 -6.66 -3.56 1.24
CA ASP A 70 -6.24 -3.48 -0.16
C ASP A 70 -7.01 -4.48 -1.06
N VAL A 71 -7.25 -5.70 -0.57
CA VAL A 71 -8.03 -6.71 -1.31
C VAL A 71 -9.43 -6.22 -1.64
N PHE A 72 -10.15 -5.61 -0.69
CA PHE A 72 -11.48 -5.07 -0.95
C PHE A 72 -11.45 -3.96 -2.01
N GLN A 73 -10.49 -3.06 -1.93
CA GLN A 73 -10.36 -1.97 -2.89
C GLN A 73 -10.03 -2.48 -4.28
N ARG A 74 -9.08 -3.40 -4.41
CA ARG A 74 -8.72 -4.03 -5.69
C ARG A 74 -9.89 -4.79 -6.29
N TYR A 75 -10.62 -5.55 -5.49
CA TYR A 75 -11.82 -6.24 -5.92
C TYR A 75 -12.86 -5.27 -6.50
N LYS A 76 -13.16 -4.20 -5.80
CA LYS A 76 -14.10 -3.17 -6.27
C LYS A 76 -13.61 -2.47 -7.53
N ALA A 77 -12.32 -2.13 -7.61
CA ALA A 77 -11.73 -1.54 -8.81
C ALA A 77 -11.85 -2.46 -10.03
N MET A 78 -11.58 -3.75 -9.87
CA MET A 78 -11.74 -4.74 -10.95
C MET A 78 -13.18 -4.90 -11.42
N HIS A 79 -14.16 -4.61 -10.56
CA HIS A 79 -15.59 -4.59 -10.89
C HIS A 79 -16.11 -3.23 -11.38
N GLY A 80 -15.20 -2.34 -11.80
CA GLY A 80 -15.56 -1.06 -12.41
C GLY A 80 -16.02 0.03 -11.45
N HIS A 81 -15.80 -0.12 -10.15
CA HIS A 81 -16.13 0.94 -9.21
C HIS A 81 -15.11 2.07 -9.26
N GLU A 82 -15.61 3.30 -9.22
CA GLU A 82 -14.78 4.48 -8.97
C GLU A 82 -14.42 4.52 -7.49
N LEU A 83 -13.13 4.34 -7.18
CA LEU A 83 -12.67 4.30 -5.81
C LEU A 83 -12.40 5.72 -5.29
N ARG A 84 -12.94 6.01 -4.12
CA ARG A 84 -12.60 7.18 -3.31
C ARG A 84 -11.94 6.73 -2.01
N TYR A 85 -10.62 6.74 -2.00
CA TYR A 85 -9.84 6.45 -0.81
C TYR A 85 -9.43 7.75 -0.11
N GLN A 86 -9.63 7.80 1.19
CA GLN A 86 -9.25 8.93 2.02
C GLN A 86 -8.67 8.45 3.34
N ASN A 87 -7.51 8.99 3.71
CA ASN A 87 -6.97 8.83 5.06
C ASN A 87 -7.65 9.84 6.00
N GLY A 88 -8.06 9.35 7.17
CA GLY A 88 -8.40 10.19 8.31
C GLY A 88 -7.19 10.29 9.24
N PHE A 89 -6.92 11.47 9.74
CA PHE A 89 -5.83 11.72 10.69
C PHE A 89 -6.41 12.22 12.00
N ASP A 90 -5.82 11.75 13.09
CA ASP A 90 -6.15 12.18 14.44
C ASP A 90 -4.87 12.72 15.12
N SER A 91 -5.06 13.45 16.22
CA SER A 91 -3.95 13.92 17.03
C SER A 91 -3.19 12.74 17.63
N GLN A 92 -1.88 12.80 17.58
CA GLN A 92 -1.04 11.79 18.20
C GLN A 92 -1.04 11.99 19.74
N GLY A 93 -1.06 10.87 20.46
CA GLY A 93 -1.01 10.92 21.93
C GLY A 93 0.41 11.16 22.46
N LEU A 94 0.51 11.49 23.74
CA LEU A 94 1.78 11.72 24.45
C LEU A 94 2.82 10.61 24.25
N HIS A 95 2.38 9.38 24.06
CA HIS A 95 3.26 8.23 23.81
C HIS A 95 4.07 8.36 22.50
N VAL A 96 3.54 9.04 21.47
CA VAL A 96 4.28 9.32 20.23
C VAL A 96 5.25 10.47 20.45
N GLU A 97 4.81 11.53 21.12
CA GLU A 97 5.65 12.68 21.49
C GLU A 97 6.91 12.23 22.23
N VAL A 98 6.76 11.43 23.29
CA VAL A 98 7.87 10.86 24.06
C VAL A 98 8.84 10.04 23.19
N GLN A 99 8.34 9.29 22.21
CA GLN A 99 9.21 8.54 21.29
C GLN A 99 9.99 9.47 20.36
N VAL A 100 9.35 10.53 19.86
CA VAL A 100 10.02 11.54 19.03
C VAL A 100 11.07 12.30 19.83
N GLU A 101 10.76 12.72 21.05
CA GLU A 101 11.73 13.38 21.95
C GLU A 101 12.97 12.51 22.19
N LYS A 102 12.76 11.23 22.50
CA LYS A 102 13.87 10.27 22.66
C LYS A 102 14.69 10.12 21.39
N ALA A 103 14.04 10.03 20.22
CA ALA A 103 14.72 9.89 18.93
C ALA A 103 15.55 11.15 18.58
N LEU A 104 15.09 12.33 19.01
CA LEU A 104 15.78 13.60 18.82
C LEU A 104 16.80 13.91 19.91
N GLY A 105 16.90 13.06 20.95
CA GLY A 105 17.82 13.26 22.08
C GLY A 105 17.39 14.35 23.07
N PHE A 106 16.11 14.74 23.07
CA PHE A 106 15.58 15.64 24.08
C PHE A 106 15.39 14.87 25.40
N ASN A 107 16.00 15.36 26.45
CA ASN A 107 15.79 14.91 27.82
C ASN A 107 14.83 15.90 28.50
N SER A 108 13.63 15.48 28.70
CA SER A 108 12.68 16.20 29.54
C SER A 108 12.94 15.90 31.02
#